data_ffa04b7ff5e06225233bfbeb9d147988
#
_entry.id   ffa04b7ff5e06225233bfbeb9d147988
#
_cell.length_a   1.000
_cell.length_b   1.000
_cell.length_c   1.000
_cell.angle_alpha   90.00
_cell.angle_beta   90.00
_cell.angle_gamma   90.00
#
_symmetry.space_group_name_H-M   'P 1'
#
loop_
_entity.id
_entity.type
_entity.pdbx_description
1 polymer ?
#
loop_
_entity_poly.entity_id
_entity_poly.type
_entity_poly.pdbx_seq_one_letter_code
_entity_poly.pdbx_strand_id
1 'polypeptide(L)'
;MSIWGSKADAKAAIKYTLDKTSVPFADGATLNSKPKLPTEGHLGATISWKSSNPSILTDEGVVKGKGKVTMTMTISKDGYEYTKDYTLNIDAEAEETTPVYYPVSAQKNTTNAYATNLSQDYTVKAGNKAQFKFYNYTVGAEFYKSWVLGVSNVAHGAVGYKEYVMLRNDNFENIAWSNTGCVSDYNWDTFAKDMNGSLVDMTVEYAATGAFKMTAVITTTDNKVYHYSYTKTITDKPSEINVFFTGENSYIDGSSLSTGISNPIIIQKKNDGKWYNLSGQQVDKSYKGVVIVNGKKFVNK
;
A
#
# COMPACT_ATOMS: atom_id res chain seq x y z
N MET A 1 -37.86 33.76 -10.75
CA MET A 1 -36.44 33.36 -10.77
C MET A 1 -36.19 32.70 -12.12
N SER A 2 -35.48 33.41 -13.02
CA SER A 2 -35.38 33.05 -14.46
C SER A 2 -34.39 31.88 -14.67
N ILE A 3 -34.86 30.83 -15.33
CA ILE A 3 -34.11 29.61 -15.71
C ILE A 3 -33.33 29.83 -17.06
N TRP A 4 -32.95 31.08 -17.36
CA TRP A 4 -32.34 31.45 -18.63
C TRP A 4 -30.85 31.75 -18.49
N GLY A 5 -30.05 30.76 -18.20
CA GLY A 5 -28.61 30.95 -18.05
C GLY A 5 -27.75 29.72 -18.35
N SER A 6 -28.30 28.54 -18.17
CA SER A 6 -27.47 27.37 -17.91
C SER A 6 -26.56 26.90 -19.06
N LYS A 7 -27.02 26.94 -20.32
CA LYS A 7 -26.25 26.40 -21.46
C LYS A 7 -25.11 27.32 -21.93
N ALA A 8 -25.40 28.63 -22.03
CA ALA A 8 -24.42 29.64 -22.43
C ALA A 8 -23.36 29.80 -21.35
N ASP A 9 -23.78 29.78 -20.07
CA ASP A 9 -22.89 29.92 -18.91
C ASP A 9 -22.00 28.70 -18.73
N ALA A 10 -22.53 27.49 -18.94
CA ALA A 10 -21.72 26.27 -18.88
C ALA A 10 -20.64 26.24 -19.96
N LYS A 11 -20.99 26.57 -21.21
CA LYS A 11 -20.01 26.65 -22.30
C LYS A 11 -19.00 27.77 -22.09
N ALA A 12 -19.40 28.90 -21.55
CA ALA A 12 -18.50 30.01 -21.22
C ALA A 12 -17.53 29.58 -20.09
N ALA A 13 -18.00 28.92 -19.07
CA ALA A 13 -17.18 28.38 -17.99
C ALA A 13 -16.14 27.35 -18.49
N ILE A 14 -16.56 26.43 -19.36
CA ILE A 14 -15.67 25.44 -19.98
C ILE A 14 -14.61 26.14 -20.82
N LYS A 15 -15.02 27.09 -21.70
CA LYS A 15 -14.08 27.86 -22.52
C LYS A 15 -13.10 28.65 -21.67
N TYR A 16 -13.59 29.34 -20.66
CA TYR A 16 -12.73 30.12 -19.75
C TYR A 16 -11.74 29.21 -19.00
N THR A 17 -12.22 28.05 -18.52
CA THR A 17 -11.35 27.05 -17.88
C THR A 17 -10.28 26.57 -18.85
N LEU A 18 -10.62 26.24 -20.10
CA LEU A 18 -9.66 25.82 -21.11
C LEU A 18 -8.61 26.91 -21.39
N ASP A 19 -9.05 28.16 -21.52
CA ASP A 19 -8.15 29.30 -21.82
C ASP A 19 -7.19 29.61 -20.64
N LYS A 20 -7.59 29.30 -19.41
CA LYS A 20 -6.82 29.55 -18.18
C LYS A 20 -6.02 28.37 -17.67
N THR A 21 -6.34 27.14 -18.11
CA THR A 21 -5.65 25.95 -17.67
C THR A 21 -4.35 25.77 -18.45
N SER A 22 -3.23 25.79 -17.73
CA SER A 22 -1.92 25.45 -18.29
C SER A 22 -1.67 23.96 -18.08
N VAL A 23 -1.65 23.20 -19.17
CA VAL A 23 -1.20 21.79 -19.15
C VAL A 23 0.32 21.80 -19.32
N PRO A 24 1.12 21.20 -18.41
CA PRO A 24 2.58 21.37 -18.38
C PRO A 24 3.31 20.48 -19.41
N PHE A 25 2.61 19.94 -20.38
CA PHE A 25 3.16 19.14 -21.49
C PHE A 25 2.36 19.35 -22.78
N ALA A 26 3.04 19.15 -23.88
CA ALA A 26 2.43 19.17 -25.22
C ALA A 26 1.97 17.74 -25.63
N ASP A 27 1.08 17.66 -26.60
CA ASP A 27 0.81 16.40 -27.29
C ASP A 27 2.09 15.87 -27.95
N GLY A 28 2.35 14.56 -27.85
CA GLY A 28 3.57 13.92 -28.32
C GLY A 28 4.79 14.05 -27.40
N ALA A 29 4.66 14.69 -26.23
CA ALA A 29 5.79 14.90 -25.34
C ALA A 29 6.34 13.60 -24.74
N THR A 30 7.66 13.56 -24.49
CA THR A 30 8.30 12.56 -23.64
C THR A 30 8.45 13.10 -22.23
N LEU A 31 7.95 12.39 -21.25
CA LEU A 31 7.99 12.76 -19.84
C LEU A 31 8.99 11.89 -19.09
N ASN A 32 10.01 12.53 -18.50
CA ASN A 32 11.05 11.89 -17.68
C ASN A 32 10.76 12.03 -16.18
N SER A 33 9.59 12.55 -15.81
CA SER A 33 9.13 12.69 -14.43
C SER A 33 7.61 12.69 -14.39
N LYS A 34 7.05 12.57 -13.20
CA LYS A 34 5.62 12.64 -12.94
C LYS A 34 5.01 13.91 -13.50
N PRO A 35 3.96 13.83 -14.34
CA PRO A 35 3.23 15.01 -14.80
C PRO A 35 2.38 15.60 -13.68
N LYS A 36 2.35 16.91 -13.57
CA LYS A 36 1.38 17.61 -12.72
C LYS A 36 0.11 17.85 -13.55
N LEU A 37 -0.91 17.02 -13.32
CA LEU A 37 -2.20 17.17 -13.99
C LEU A 37 -3.01 18.28 -13.32
N PRO A 38 -3.46 19.32 -14.04
CA PRO A 38 -4.39 20.30 -13.49
C PRO A 38 -5.75 19.66 -13.22
N THR A 39 -6.32 19.89 -12.04
CA THR A 39 -7.61 19.35 -11.61
C THR A 39 -8.61 20.44 -11.22
N GLU A 40 -8.14 21.66 -11.08
CA GLU A 40 -8.98 22.81 -10.72
C GLU A 40 -9.52 23.49 -11.97
N GLY A 41 -10.84 23.54 -12.08
CA GLY A 41 -11.54 24.32 -13.09
C GLY A 41 -11.93 25.72 -12.59
N HIS A 42 -12.45 26.53 -13.48
CA HIS A 42 -12.90 27.91 -13.19
C HIS A 42 -14.43 28.01 -13.36
N LEU A 43 -15.01 28.99 -12.70
CA LEU A 43 -16.45 29.31 -12.81
C LEU A 43 -17.36 28.08 -12.50
N GLY A 44 -16.87 27.20 -11.62
CA GLY A 44 -17.58 25.98 -11.24
C GLY A 44 -17.53 24.85 -12.28
N ALA A 45 -16.66 24.94 -13.31
CA ALA A 45 -16.30 23.78 -14.12
C ALA A 45 -15.31 22.89 -13.38
N THR A 46 -15.27 21.60 -13.71
CA THR A 46 -14.34 20.60 -13.17
C THR A 46 -13.42 20.10 -14.26
N ILE A 47 -12.20 19.69 -13.88
CA ILE A 47 -11.26 19.03 -14.77
C ILE A 47 -11.02 17.62 -14.24
N SER A 48 -11.13 16.63 -15.11
CA SER A 48 -10.78 15.23 -14.83
C SER A 48 -9.88 14.68 -15.93
N TRP A 49 -9.17 13.61 -15.60
CA TRP A 49 -8.25 12.95 -16.52
C TRP A 49 -8.58 11.48 -16.60
N LYS A 50 -8.38 10.90 -17.78
CA LYS A 50 -8.52 9.47 -18.03
C LYS A 50 -7.33 8.95 -18.82
N SER A 51 -6.71 7.90 -18.31
CA SER A 51 -5.60 7.22 -18.96
C SER A 51 -6.10 6.08 -19.86
N SER A 52 -5.52 5.96 -21.04
CA SER A 52 -5.74 4.79 -21.90
C SER A 52 -5.00 3.54 -21.38
N ASN A 53 -3.99 3.71 -20.53
CA ASN A 53 -3.22 2.61 -19.95
C ASN A 53 -2.75 2.94 -18.52
N PRO A 54 -3.59 2.65 -17.49
CA PRO A 54 -3.24 2.91 -16.09
C PRO A 54 -2.02 2.12 -15.56
N SER A 55 -1.55 1.09 -16.28
CA SER A 55 -0.31 0.39 -15.92
C SER A 55 0.96 1.13 -16.35
N ILE A 56 0.83 2.19 -17.15
CA ILE A 56 1.92 3.11 -17.49
C ILE A 56 1.78 4.41 -16.71
N LEU A 57 0.59 5.05 -16.78
CA LEU A 57 0.29 6.30 -16.11
C LEU A 57 -1.16 6.26 -15.62
N THR A 58 -1.42 6.50 -14.34
CA THR A 58 -2.79 6.47 -13.80
C THR A 58 -3.57 7.74 -14.16
N ASP A 59 -4.89 7.75 -13.90
CA ASP A 59 -5.77 8.90 -14.09
C ASP A 59 -5.30 10.12 -13.25
N GLU A 60 -4.61 9.89 -12.12
CA GLU A 60 -4.04 10.92 -11.23
C GLU A 60 -2.61 11.34 -11.63
N GLY A 61 -2.08 10.77 -12.71
CA GLY A 61 -0.73 11.08 -13.19
C GLY A 61 0.40 10.33 -12.45
N VAL A 62 0.10 9.24 -11.73
CA VAL A 62 1.13 8.40 -11.09
C VAL A 62 1.78 7.51 -12.13
N VAL A 63 3.11 7.59 -12.25
CA VAL A 63 3.88 6.74 -13.16
C VAL A 63 4.00 5.35 -12.58
N LYS A 64 3.57 4.34 -13.35
CA LYS A 64 3.65 2.91 -12.99
C LYS A 64 4.57 2.12 -13.91
N GLY A 65 4.93 2.68 -15.06
CA GLY A 65 5.81 2.05 -16.03
C GLY A 65 6.16 2.97 -17.18
N LYS A 66 7.03 2.50 -18.06
CA LYS A 66 7.46 3.21 -19.28
C LYS A 66 6.61 2.83 -20.48
N GLY A 67 6.43 3.74 -21.41
CA GLY A 67 5.75 3.49 -22.67
C GLY A 67 4.80 4.59 -23.12
N LYS A 68 4.06 4.31 -24.18
CA LYS A 68 3.14 5.26 -24.79
C LYS A 68 1.76 5.16 -24.16
N VAL A 69 1.17 6.30 -23.82
CA VAL A 69 -0.16 6.40 -23.20
C VAL A 69 -0.88 7.65 -23.72
N THR A 70 -2.21 7.58 -23.87
CA THR A 70 -3.03 8.75 -24.14
C THR A 70 -3.75 9.16 -22.88
N MET A 71 -3.62 10.43 -22.50
CA MET A 71 -4.33 11.05 -21.38
C MET A 71 -5.43 11.94 -21.93
N THR A 72 -6.69 11.62 -21.65
CA THR A 72 -7.85 12.41 -22.03
C THR A 72 -8.20 13.38 -20.89
N MET A 73 -8.07 14.68 -21.15
CA MET A 73 -8.56 15.72 -20.26
C MET A 73 -10.04 15.97 -20.57
N THR A 74 -10.89 15.97 -19.56
CA THR A 74 -12.30 16.36 -19.66
C THR A 74 -12.57 17.57 -18.79
N ILE A 75 -13.10 18.64 -19.38
CA ILE A 75 -13.62 19.82 -18.65
C ILE A 75 -15.14 19.74 -18.72
N SER A 76 -15.80 19.71 -17.56
CA SER A 76 -17.26 19.55 -17.50
C SER A 76 -17.93 20.63 -16.64
N LYS A 77 -19.16 21.01 -17.04
CA LYS A 77 -20.03 21.95 -16.33
C LYS A 77 -21.49 21.69 -16.71
N ASP A 78 -22.34 21.45 -15.71
CA ASP A 78 -23.80 21.33 -15.87
C ASP A 78 -24.23 20.37 -17.02
N GLY A 79 -23.54 19.23 -17.14
CA GLY A 79 -23.80 18.21 -18.17
C GLY A 79 -23.21 18.48 -19.56
N TYR A 80 -22.45 19.58 -19.72
CA TYR A 80 -21.66 19.85 -20.93
C TYR A 80 -20.20 19.48 -20.70
N GLU A 81 -19.54 18.94 -21.73
CA GLU A 81 -18.17 18.51 -21.67
C GLU A 81 -17.35 19.00 -22.87
N TYR A 82 -16.07 19.21 -22.61
CA TYR A 82 -15.03 19.37 -23.61
C TYR A 82 -13.91 18.40 -23.30
N THR A 83 -13.48 17.63 -24.30
CA THR A 83 -12.41 16.66 -24.16
C THR A 83 -11.22 17.01 -25.04
N LYS A 84 -10.02 16.71 -24.56
CA LYS A 84 -8.79 16.83 -25.32
C LYS A 84 -7.82 15.74 -24.95
N ASP A 85 -7.30 15.06 -25.97
CA ASP A 85 -6.32 14.00 -25.80
C ASP A 85 -4.90 14.53 -25.89
N TYR A 86 -4.02 13.91 -25.11
CA TYR A 86 -2.59 14.11 -25.14
C TYR A 86 -1.92 12.74 -25.19
N THR A 87 -1.25 12.45 -26.30
CA THR A 87 -0.44 11.25 -26.43
C THR A 87 0.93 11.54 -25.83
N LEU A 88 1.34 10.75 -24.84
CA LEU A 88 2.58 10.93 -24.09
C LEU A 88 3.45 9.68 -24.23
N ASN A 89 4.76 9.88 -24.26
CA ASN A 89 5.72 8.82 -24.05
C ASN A 89 6.31 8.95 -22.64
N ILE A 90 6.02 8.00 -21.77
CA ILE A 90 6.52 7.99 -20.40
C ILE A 90 7.87 7.28 -20.37
N ASP A 91 8.93 8.01 -20.04
CA ASP A 91 10.28 7.51 -19.80
C ASP A 91 10.73 7.71 -18.34
N ALA A 92 9.83 8.24 -17.52
CA ALA A 92 10.04 8.34 -16.08
C ALA A 92 10.05 6.95 -15.43
N GLU A 93 10.85 6.80 -14.37
CA GLU A 93 10.80 5.60 -13.55
C GLU A 93 9.44 5.52 -12.81
N ALA A 94 8.97 4.29 -12.62
CA ALA A 94 7.72 4.06 -11.87
C ALA A 94 7.86 4.63 -10.44
N GLU A 95 6.83 5.35 -10.00
CA GLU A 95 6.78 5.78 -8.61
C GLU A 95 6.58 4.55 -7.73
N GLU A 96 7.52 4.32 -6.82
CA GLU A 96 7.28 3.37 -5.74
C GLU A 96 6.18 3.92 -4.85
N THR A 97 5.04 3.25 -4.85
CA THR A 97 4.00 3.56 -3.87
C THR A 97 4.54 3.17 -2.50
N THR A 98 4.75 4.16 -1.63
CA THR A 98 5.06 3.87 -0.22
C THR A 98 3.94 3.00 0.34
N PRO A 99 4.24 1.81 0.87
CA PRO A 99 3.20 0.96 1.43
C PRO A 99 2.46 1.67 2.55
N VAL A 100 1.14 1.54 2.59
CA VAL A 100 0.37 1.94 3.77
C VAL A 100 0.66 0.91 4.85
N TYR A 101 1.16 1.35 5.98
CA TYR A 101 1.46 0.48 7.11
C TYR A 101 0.23 0.27 7.98
N TYR A 102 -0.09 -0.99 8.23
CA TYR A 102 -1.17 -1.41 9.11
C TYR A 102 -0.63 -2.21 10.31
N PRO A 103 -0.84 -1.76 11.56
CA PRO A 103 -0.62 -2.59 12.72
C PRO A 103 -1.70 -3.68 12.74
N VAL A 104 -1.29 -4.93 12.73
CA VAL A 104 -2.24 -6.06 12.80
C VAL A 104 -2.73 -6.20 14.24
N SER A 105 -4.04 -6.14 14.46
CA SER A 105 -4.64 -6.33 15.77
C SER A 105 -4.36 -7.75 16.30
N ALA A 106 -4.24 -7.87 17.61
CA ALA A 106 -3.99 -9.17 18.25
C ALA A 106 -5.13 -10.15 17.97
N GLN A 107 -4.79 -11.36 17.52
CA GLN A 107 -5.72 -12.44 17.21
C GLN A 107 -5.20 -13.75 17.78
N LYS A 108 -6.04 -14.43 18.52
CA LYS A 108 -5.73 -15.74 19.08
C LYS A 108 -6.75 -16.77 18.59
N ASN A 109 -6.32 -17.68 17.77
CA ASN A 109 -7.11 -18.82 17.35
C ASN A 109 -6.56 -20.09 17.97
N THR A 110 -7.29 -20.65 18.95
CA THR A 110 -6.92 -21.87 19.68
C THR A 110 -7.51 -23.14 19.08
N THR A 111 -8.16 -23.02 17.93
CA THR A 111 -8.80 -24.12 17.21
C THR A 111 -8.23 -24.20 15.80
N ASN A 112 -8.54 -25.30 15.10
CA ASN A 112 -8.23 -25.43 13.67
C ASN A 112 -9.23 -24.65 12.78
N ALA A 113 -10.17 -23.92 13.38
CA ALA A 113 -11.15 -23.12 12.66
C ALA A 113 -10.59 -21.72 12.36
N TYR A 114 -9.67 -21.63 11.42
CA TYR A 114 -9.02 -20.37 11.01
C TYR A 114 -10.00 -19.28 10.52
N ALA A 115 -11.25 -19.63 10.21
CA ALA A 115 -12.29 -18.66 9.83
C ALA A 115 -13.01 -18.01 11.02
N THR A 116 -12.63 -18.28 12.27
CA THR A 116 -13.33 -17.77 13.44
C THR A 116 -12.54 -16.63 14.04
N ASN A 117 -11.67 -16.33 14.58
CA ASN A 117 -11.03 -15.18 15.19
C ASN A 117 -10.19 -14.41 14.16
N LEU A 118 -10.82 -13.51 13.45
CA LEU A 118 -10.19 -12.70 12.40
C LEU A 118 -9.66 -11.38 12.96
N SER A 119 -8.61 -10.84 12.33
CA SER A 119 -8.23 -9.44 12.52
C SER A 119 -9.34 -8.53 12.00
N GLN A 120 -9.20 -7.22 12.24
CA GLN A 120 -9.96 -6.25 11.46
C GLN A 120 -9.63 -6.41 9.97
N ASP A 121 -10.54 -5.94 9.14
CA ASP A 121 -10.34 -5.87 7.70
C ASP A 121 -9.51 -4.64 7.31
N TYR A 122 -8.63 -4.83 6.34
CA TYR A 122 -7.75 -3.78 5.80
C TYR A 122 -8.00 -3.66 4.30
N THR A 123 -8.29 -2.46 3.82
CA THR A 123 -8.55 -2.23 2.40
C THR A 123 -7.26 -1.89 1.65
N VAL A 124 -6.99 -2.60 0.56
CA VAL A 124 -5.89 -2.32 -0.37
C VAL A 124 -6.48 -2.00 -1.74
N LYS A 125 -6.35 -0.75 -2.18
CA LYS A 125 -6.84 -0.30 -3.49
C LYS A 125 -5.95 -0.81 -4.62
N ALA A 126 -6.54 -1.04 -5.78
CA ALA A 126 -5.81 -1.41 -6.98
C ALA A 126 -4.71 -0.38 -7.31
N GLY A 127 -3.52 -0.87 -7.60
CA GLY A 127 -2.32 -0.06 -7.81
C GLY A 127 -1.55 0.31 -6.54
N ASN A 128 -1.99 -0.12 -5.36
CA ASN A 128 -1.35 0.21 -4.08
C ASN A 128 -0.67 -1.00 -3.43
N LYS A 129 0.15 -0.66 -2.42
CA LYS A 129 0.81 -1.62 -1.53
C LYS A 129 0.38 -1.34 -0.09
N ALA A 130 0.26 -2.40 0.69
CA ALA A 130 0.05 -2.35 2.14
C ALA A 130 1.13 -3.16 2.84
N GLN A 131 1.60 -2.67 3.97
CA GLN A 131 2.60 -3.35 4.80
C GLN A 131 1.99 -3.70 6.14
N PHE A 132 2.20 -4.94 6.58
CA PHE A 132 1.69 -5.50 7.82
C PHE A 132 2.84 -6.03 8.66
N LYS A 133 2.83 -5.73 9.95
CA LYS A 133 3.80 -6.27 10.90
C LYS A 133 3.11 -6.88 12.09
N PHE A 134 3.54 -8.07 12.47
CA PHE A 134 3.05 -8.75 13.66
C PHE A 134 4.03 -9.82 14.13
N TYR A 135 3.95 -10.15 15.41
CA TYR A 135 4.57 -11.35 15.95
C TYR A 135 3.64 -12.55 15.72
N ASN A 136 4.22 -13.67 15.37
CA ASN A 136 3.51 -14.94 15.24
C ASN A 136 3.95 -15.92 16.33
N TYR A 137 3.00 -16.46 17.06
CA TYR A 137 3.23 -17.45 18.10
C TYR A 137 2.48 -18.72 17.74
N THR A 138 3.17 -19.86 17.67
CA THR A 138 2.58 -21.15 17.36
C THR A 138 2.28 -21.92 18.64
N VAL A 139 1.25 -22.75 18.60
CA VAL A 139 0.89 -23.63 19.72
C VAL A 139 1.05 -25.09 19.27
N GLY A 140 2.10 -25.75 19.72
CA GLY A 140 2.43 -27.14 19.35
C GLY A 140 3.57 -27.23 18.34
N ALA A 141 3.83 -28.44 17.87
CA ALA A 141 4.97 -28.73 17.00
C ALA A 141 4.59 -28.88 15.51
N GLU A 142 3.30 -28.86 15.19
CA GLU A 142 2.86 -29.03 13.81
C GLU A 142 3.11 -27.76 13.01
N PHE A 143 3.72 -27.90 11.85
CA PHE A 143 4.12 -26.80 10.98
C PHE A 143 2.95 -25.94 10.45
N TYR A 144 1.75 -26.48 10.36
CA TYR A 144 0.56 -25.73 9.93
C TYR A 144 -0.03 -24.80 11.00
N LYS A 145 0.44 -24.88 12.25
CA LYS A 145 -0.01 -24.03 13.35
C LYS A 145 0.69 -22.68 13.31
N SER A 146 0.20 -21.79 12.46
CA SER A 146 0.78 -20.50 12.24
C SER A 146 -0.26 -19.51 11.69
N TRP A 147 0.17 -18.32 11.30
CA TRP A 147 -0.69 -17.30 10.71
C TRP A 147 -1.28 -17.75 9.37
N VAL A 148 -2.43 -17.17 9.07
CA VAL A 148 -3.15 -17.31 7.81
C VAL A 148 -3.52 -15.92 7.30
N LEU A 149 -3.30 -15.67 6.00
CA LEU A 149 -3.70 -14.46 5.29
C LEU A 149 -4.96 -14.74 4.49
N GLY A 150 -6.02 -13.96 4.76
CA GLY A 150 -7.25 -13.96 3.96
C GLY A 150 -7.31 -12.75 3.03
N VAL A 151 -7.81 -12.96 1.82
CA VAL A 151 -8.08 -11.89 0.84
C VAL A 151 -9.46 -12.11 0.23
N SER A 152 -10.29 -11.06 0.21
CA SER A 152 -11.67 -11.12 -0.28
C SER A 152 -12.07 -9.83 -1.00
N ASN A 153 -13.27 -9.84 -1.58
CA ASN A 153 -13.86 -8.64 -2.21
C ASN A 153 -14.46 -7.65 -1.21
N VAL A 154 -14.98 -8.14 -0.09
CA VAL A 154 -15.60 -7.37 1.00
C VAL A 154 -15.24 -8.00 2.34
N ALA A 155 -15.56 -7.34 3.44
CA ALA A 155 -15.30 -7.84 4.79
C ALA A 155 -15.86 -9.24 5.00
N HIS A 156 -15.17 -10.07 5.78
CA HIS A 156 -15.60 -11.42 6.09
C HIS A 156 -16.99 -11.40 6.76
N GLY A 157 -17.89 -12.26 6.26
CA GLY A 157 -19.28 -12.33 6.73
C GLY A 157 -20.22 -11.27 6.16
N ALA A 158 -19.76 -10.32 5.35
CA ALA A 158 -20.61 -9.38 4.65
C ALA A 158 -21.38 -10.05 3.50
N VAL A 159 -22.52 -9.45 3.14
CA VAL A 159 -23.30 -9.91 1.98
C VAL A 159 -22.47 -9.82 0.71
N GLY A 160 -22.46 -10.89 -0.07
CA GLY A 160 -21.67 -10.96 -1.31
C GLY A 160 -20.20 -11.30 -1.09
N TYR A 161 -19.81 -11.75 0.11
CA TYR A 161 -18.43 -12.20 0.38
C TYR A 161 -17.98 -13.25 -0.63
N LYS A 162 -16.82 -13.00 -1.21
CA LYS A 162 -16.09 -13.92 -2.08
C LYS A 162 -14.63 -13.94 -1.68
N GLU A 163 -14.15 -15.09 -1.31
CA GLU A 163 -12.75 -15.32 -0.98
C GLU A 163 -11.92 -15.43 -2.25
N TYR A 164 -10.82 -14.70 -2.29
CA TYR A 164 -9.84 -14.78 -3.36
C TYR A 164 -8.61 -15.59 -2.97
N VAL A 165 -8.16 -15.46 -1.73
CA VAL A 165 -6.99 -16.12 -1.18
C VAL A 165 -7.26 -16.50 0.28
N MET A 166 -6.88 -17.70 0.65
CA MET A 166 -6.73 -18.15 2.03
C MET A 166 -5.37 -18.86 2.13
N LEU A 167 -4.34 -18.05 2.43
CA LEU A 167 -2.95 -18.45 2.36
C LEU A 167 -2.39 -18.78 3.74
N ARG A 168 -1.93 -20.01 3.94
CA ARG A 168 -1.29 -20.49 5.17
C ARG A 168 0.22 -20.27 5.09
N ASN A 169 0.83 -20.02 6.22
CA ASN A 169 2.28 -19.85 6.33
C ASN A 169 3.10 -21.08 5.91
N ASP A 170 2.51 -22.26 5.92
CA ASP A 170 3.14 -23.52 5.54
C ASP A 170 3.11 -23.80 4.02
N ASN A 171 3.07 -22.76 3.20
CA ASN A 171 3.03 -22.83 1.74
C ASN A 171 1.76 -23.44 1.14
N PHE A 172 0.63 -23.38 1.84
CA PHE A 172 -0.63 -23.85 1.28
C PHE A 172 -1.61 -22.73 1.04
N GLU A 173 -2.23 -22.73 -0.15
CA GLU A 173 -3.48 -22.04 -0.38
C GLU A 173 -4.65 -22.99 -0.06
N ASN A 174 -5.49 -22.62 0.90
CA ASN A 174 -6.49 -23.54 1.45
C ASN A 174 -7.61 -23.92 0.46
N ILE A 175 -7.93 -23.06 -0.51
CA ILE A 175 -9.07 -23.25 -1.41
C ILE A 175 -9.00 -24.56 -2.21
N ALA A 176 -7.81 -25.09 -2.45
CA ALA A 176 -7.62 -26.31 -3.23
C ALA A 176 -6.56 -27.24 -2.65
N TRP A 177 -6.16 -27.08 -1.40
CA TRP A 177 -5.02 -27.80 -0.81
C TRP A 177 -3.78 -27.73 -1.71
N SER A 178 -3.53 -26.57 -2.28
CA SER A 178 -2.52 -26.32 -3.30
C SER A 178 -1.46 -25.38 -2.77
N ASN A 179 -0.20 -25.68 -3.05
CA ASN A 179 0.93 -24.78 -2.85
C ASN A 179 1.33 -24.02 -4.11
N THR A 180 0.48 -24.00 -5.13
CA THR A 180 0.75 -23.30 -6.38
C THR A 180 0.90 -21.79 -6.13
N GLY A 181 2.03 -21.22 -6.57
CA GLY A 181 2.35 -19.81 -6.38
C GLY A 181 3.06 -19.48 -5.07
N CYS A 182 3.19 -20.45 -4.14
CA CYS A 182 3.95 -20.29 -2.90
C CYS A 182 5.43 -20.57 -3.13
N VAL A 183 6.29 -19.69 -2.62
CA VAL A 183 7.76 -19.86 -2.64
C VAL A 183 8.31 -19.45 -1.28
N SER A 184 9.08 -20.30 -0.64
CA SER A 184 9.78 -20.00 0.61
C SER A 184 11.17 -20.61 0.65
N ASP A 185 12.02 -20.09 1.51
CA ASP A 185 13.35 -20.60 1.84
C ASP A 185 13.39 -21.23 3.24
N TYR A 186 12.24 -21.69 3.75
CA TYR A 186 12.11 -22.28 5.08
C TYR A 186 12.98 -23.53 5.28
N ASN A 187 13.53 -23.64 6.49
CA ASN A 187 14.04 -24.92 6.97
C ASN A 187 12.88 -25.71 7.61
N TRP A 188 12.37 -26.69 6.91
CA TRP A 188 11.21 -27.47 7.35
C TRP A 188 11.46 -28.30 8.61
N ASP A 189 12.71 -28.70 8.88
CA ASP A 189 13.06 -29.45 10.09
C ASP A 189 12.92 -28.62 11.37
N THR A 190 13.05 -27.30 11.25
CA THR A 190 12.97 -26.36 12.38
C THR A 190 11.78 -25.40 12.28
N PHE A 191 10.97 -25.50 11.24
CA PHE A 191 9.92 -24.54 10.90
C PHE A 191 9.00 -24.22 12.09
N ALA A 192 8.43 -25.22 12.76
CA ALA A 192 7.51 -25.01 13.87
C ALA A 192 8.15 -24.21 15.03
N LYS A 193 9.42 -24.49 15.32
CA LYS A 193 10.21 -23.76 16.32
C LYS A 193 10.53 -22.35 15.84
N ASP A 194 10.98 -22.22 14.61
CA ASP A 194 11.44 -20.95 14.03
C ASP A 194 10.28 -19.95 13.86
N MET A 195 9.07 -20.44 13.58
CA MET A 195 7.88 -19.59 13.46
C MET A 195 7.34 -19.11 14.82
N ASN A 196 7.67 -19.79 15.92
CA ASN A 196 7.17 -19.38 17.24
C ASN A 196 7.91 -18.17 17.80
N GLY A 197 7.21 -17.07 18.00
CA GLY A 197 7.76 -15.78 18.43
C GLY A 197 8.43 -14.99 17.29
N SER A 198 8.32 -15.44 16.05
CA SER A 198 8.90 -14.75 14.90
C SER A 198 8.19 -13.42 14.60
N LEU A 199 8.97 -12.44 14.14
CA LEU A 199 8.46 -11.20 13.58
C LEU A 199 8.20 -11.38 12.09
N VAL A 200 6.97 -11.13 11.67
CA VAL A 200 6.55 -11.13 10.26
C VAL A 200 6.44 -9.68 9.78
N ASP A 201 7.19 -9.35 8.73
CA ASP A 201 7.10 -8.09 7.98
C ASP A 201 6.60 -8.43 6.58
N MET A 202 5.32 -8.17 6.32
CA MET A 202 4.62 -8.58 5.11
C MET A 202 4.21 -7.39 4.27
N THR A 203 4.43 -7.49 2.95
CA THR A 203 3.90 -6.54 1.97
C THR A 203 2.90 -7.24 1.07
N VAL A 204 1.73 -6.65 0.93
CA VAL A 204 0.68 -7.03 -0.03
C VAL A 204 0.63 -5.98 -1.12
N GLU A 205 0.73 -6.40 -2.37
CA GLU A 205 0.62 -5.58 -3.57
C GLU A 205 -0.60 -6.05 -4.37
N TYR A 206 -1.45 -5.11 -4.77
CA TYR A 206 -2.57 -5.41 -5.65
C TYR A 206 -2.57 -4.45 -6.83
N ALA A 207 -2.35 -4.98 -8.04
CA ALA A 207 -2.30 -4.19 -9.26
C ALA A 207 -3.68 -4.03 -9.91
N ALA A 208 -3.88 -2.95 -10.66
CA ALA A 208 -5.11 -2.73 -11.44
C ALA A 208 -5.35 -3.82 -12.51
N THR A 209 -4.33 -4.56 -12.89
CA THR A 209 -4.43 -5.73 -13.78
C THR A 209 -5.07 -6.95 -13.12
N GLY A 210 -5.28 -6.93 -11.80
CA GLY A 210 -5.71 -8.05 -10.98
C GLY A 210 -4.56 -8.89 -10.44
N ALA A 211 -3.31 -8.53 -10.70
CA ALA A 211 -2.16 -9.24 -10.15
C ALA A 211 -2.06 -8.95 -8.65
N PHE A 212 -2.14 -10.02 -7.86
CA PHE A 212 -1.92 -10.03 -6.43
C PHE A 212 -0.54 -10.63 -6.13
N LYS A 213 0.21 -9.97 -5.26
CA LYS A 213 1.48 -10.48 -4.76
C LYS A 213 1.60 -10.22 -3.27
N MET A 214 2.00 -11.23 -2.52
CA MET A 214 2.41 -11.11 -1.14
C MET A 214 3.89 -11.47 -1.02
N THR A 215 4.62 -10.70 -0.23
CA THR A 215 5.99 -11.03 0.20
C THR A 215 6.09 -10.82 1.70
N ALA A 216 6.76 -11.73 2.38
CA ALA A 216 7.02 -11.62 3.81
C ALA A 216 8.49 -11.91 4.12
N VAL A 217 9.06 -11.09 5.00
CA VAL A 217 10.33 -11.35 5.66
C VAL A 217 10.02 -11.77 7.09
N ILE A 218 10.49 -12.94 7.48
CA ILE A 218 10.19 -13.55 8.78
C ILE A 218 11.51 -13.66 9.55
N THR A 219 11.59 -12.92 10.66
CA THR A 219 12.76 -12.92 11.53
C THR A 219 12.44 -13.73 12.78
N THR A 220 13.18 -14.80 13.00
CA THR A 220 13.01 -15.68 14.14
C THR A 220 13.56 -15.08 15.42
N THR A 221 13.26 -15.69 16.56
CA THR A 221 13.78 -15.25 17.87
C THR A 221 15.30 -15.38 18.01
N ASP A 222 15.92 -16.26 17.23
CA ASP A 222 17.38 -16.43 17.15
C ASP A 222 18.01 -15.67 15.95
N ASN A 223 17.28 -14.70 15.37
CA ASN A 223 17.68 -13.82 14.28
C ASN A 223 17.96 -14.51 12.94
N LYS A 224 17.47 -15.69 12.70
CA LYS A 224 17.40 -16.25 11.35
C LYS A 224 16.38 -15.45 10.54
N VAL A 225 16.59 -15.34 9.24
CA VAL A 225 15.70 -14.63 8.32
C VAL A 225 15.23 -15.60 7.26
N TYR A 226 13.92 -15.66 7.09
CA TYR A 226 13.26 -16.42 6.03
C TYR A 226 12.44 -15.50 5.14
N HIS A 227 12.27 -15.91 3.89
CA HIS A 227 11.44 -15.21 2.91
C HIS A 227 10.29 -16.12 2.48
N TYR A 228 9.13 -15.51 2.37
CA TYR A 228 7.97 -16.16 1.83
C TYR A 228 7.28 -15.26 0.81
N SER A 229 6.88 -15.81 -0.30
CA SER A 229 6.13 -15.09 -1.32
C SER A 229 5.02 -15.94 -1.91
N TYR A 230 3.97 -15.24 -2.37
CA TYR A 230 2.83 -15.82 -3.04
C TYR A 230 2.33 -14.88 -4.12
N THR A 231 1.92 -15.43 -5.27
CA THR A 231 1.35 -14.67 -6.38
C THR A 231 0.10 -15.33 -6.91
N LYS A 232 -0.89 -14.51 -7.27
CA LYS A 232 -2.14 -14.96 -7.89
C LYS A 232 -2.72 -13.88 -8.80
N THR A 233 -3.51 -14.25 -9.79
CA THR A 233 -4.34 -13.32 -10.55
C THR A 233 -5.76 -13.37 -10.03
N ILE A 234 -6.27 -12.23 -9.54
CA ILE A 234 -7.68 -12.04 -9.18
C ILE A 234 -8.42 -11.61 -10.44
N THR A 235 -9.15 -12.54 -11.02
CA THR A 235 -9.77 -12.37 -12.36
C THR A 235 -10.88 -11.33 -12.38
N ASP A 236 -11.58 -11.13 -11.27
CA ASP A 236 -12.66 -10.15 -11.14
C ASP A 236 -12.16 -8.70 -11.17
N LYS A 237 -10.87 -8.48 -10.88
CA LYS A 237 -10.20 -7.17 -10.89
C LYS A 237 -10.99 -6.09 -10.13
N PRO A 238 -11.40 -6.31 -8.86
CA PRO A 238 -12.09 -5.28 -8.11
C PRO A 238 -11.21 -4.05 -7.95
N SER A 239 -11.80 -2.87 -7.77
CA SER A 239 -11.07 -1.62 -7.52
C SER A 239 -10.28 -1.62 -6.20
N GLU A 240 -10.66 -2.49 -5.28
CA GLU A 240 -9.99 -2.72 -4.00
C GLU A 240 -10.21 -4.16 -3.54
N ILE A 241 -9.30 -4.65 -2.73
CA ILE A 241 -9.39 -5.93 -2.04
C ILE A 241 -9.40 -5.72 -0.54
N ASN A 242 -10.00 -6.65 0.16
CA ASN A 242 -10.03 -6.70 1.60
C ASN A 242 -9.02 -7.74 2.08
N VAL A 243 -8.18 -7.37 3.03
CA VAL A 243 -7.12 -8.21 3.62
C VAL A 243 -7.41 -8.39 5.09
N PHE A 244 -7.32 -9.61 5.59
CA PHE A 244 -7.45 -9.93 7.01
C PHE A 244 -6.51 -11.06 7.41
N PHE A 245 -6.29 -11.20 8.70
CA PHE A 245 -5.42 -12.22 9.26
C PHE A 245 -6.14 -13.09 10.27
N THR A 246 -5.73 -14.33 10.34
CA THR A 246 -6.13 -15.30 11.34
C THR A 246 -4.98 -16.28 11.58
N GLY A 247 -5.25 -17.40 12.21
CA GLY A 247 -4.27 -18.45 12.46
C GLY A 247 -4.94 -19.79 12.73
N GLU A 248 -4.15 -20.83 12.67
CA GLU A 248 -4.52 -22.16 13.15
C GLU A 248 -3.75 -22.48 14.42
N ASN A 249 -4.43 -22.66 15.55
CA ASN A 249 -3.80 -22.84 16.86
C ASN A 249 -2.59 -21.91 17.06
N SER A 250 -2.78 -20.65 16.72
CA SER A 250 -1.73 -19.64 16.73
C SER A 250 -2.24 -18.32 17.29
N TYR A 251 -1.32 -17.49 17.71
CA TYR A 251 -1.57 -16.14 18.16
C TYR A 251 -0.73 -15.18 17.31
N ILE A 252 -1.35 -14.14 16.78
CA ILE A 252 -0.66 -13.07 16.06
C ILE A 252 -0.90 -11.75 16.78
N ASP A 253 0.11 -10.90 16.88
CA ASP A 253 0.02 -9.62 17.57
C ASP A 253 0.98 -8.59 17.00
N GLY A 254 0.44 -7.54 16.40
CA GLY A 254 1.17 -6.37 15.95
C GLY A 254 0.96 -5.14 16.85
N SER A 255 0.16 -5.26 17.92
CA SER A 255 -0.23 -4.10 18.75
C SER A 255 0.93 -3.43 19.48
N SER A 256 1.98 -4.18 19.80
CA SER A 256 3.21 -3.67 20.42
C SER A 256 4.20 -3.05 19.40
N LEU A 257 3.99 -3.33 18.13
CA LEU A 257 4.78 -2.77 17.04
C LEU A 257 4.24 -1.37 16.81
N SER A 258 4.94 -0.35 17.32
CA SER A 258 4.55 1.02 17.06
C SER A 258 4.35 1.23 15.56
N THR A 259 3.30 1.93 15.19
CA THR A 259 3.18 2.60 13.91
C THR A 259 4.30 3.64 13.85
N GLY A 260 5.55 3.17 13.82
CA GLY A 260 6.67 4.04 13.57
C GLY A 260 6.28 4.76 12.30
N ILE A 261 6.24 6.09 12.36
CA ILE A 261 6.05 6.95 11.20
C ILE A 261 6.84 6.28 10.10
N SER A 262 6.15 5.65 9.15
CA SER A 262 6.75 4.94 8.02
C SER A 262 7.18 5.97 7.00
N ASN A 263 8.07 6.73 7.40
CA ASN A 263 9.22 7.30 6.76
C ASN A 263 10.22 7.47 7.90
N PRO A 264 11.21 6.60 8.05
CA PRO A 264 12.46 7.21 8.28
C PRO A 264 12.61 8.10 7.04
N ILE A 265 12.37 9.39 7.16
CA ILE A 265 13.23 10.31 6.49
C ILE A 265 14.58 9.68 6.79
N ILE A 266 15.19 9.03 5.78
CA ILE A 266 16.62 8.83 5.78
C ILE A 266 17.12 10.26 5.69
N ILE A 267 17.08 10.94 6.81
CA ILE A 267 18.00 12.01 7.08
C ILE A 267 19.31 11.26 6.96
N GLN A 268 19.90 11.33 5.78
CA GLN A 268 21.31 11.02 5.64
C GLN A 268 21.91 11.70 6.85
N LYS A 269 22.38 10.89 7.79
CA LYS A 269 22.94 11.34 9.03
C LYS A 269 24.08 12.29 8.67
N LYS A 270 23.72 13.57 8.51
CA LYS A 270 24.71 14.61 8.56
C LYS A 270 25.21 14.52 9.98
N ASN A 271 26.39 13.96 10.16
CA ASN A 271 27.10 13.96 11.43
C ASN A 271 27.44 15.43 11.73
N ASP A 272 26.41 16.20 12.12
CA ASP A 272 26.55 17.63 12.40
C ASP A 272 27.08 17.90 13.83
N GLY A 273 27.27 16.83 14.61
CA GLY A 273 27.76 16.92 15.99
C GLY A 273 26.84 17.66 16.94
N LYS A 274 25.60 17.97 16.51
CA LYS A 274 24.64 18.70 17.32
C LYS A 274 24.02 17.80 18.38
N TRP A 275 23.71 18.42 19.50
CA TRP A 275 23.11 17.77 20.66
C TRP A 275 21.65 18.17 20.78
N TYR A 276 20.79 17.21 21.06
CA TYR A 276 19.36 17.44 21.25
C TYR A 276 18.90 16.80 22.55
N ASN A 277 18.00 17.47 23.28
CA ASN A 277 17.31 16.87 24.43
C ASN A 277 16.22 15.90 23.97
N LEU A 278 15.56 15.22 24.92
CA LEU A 278 14.47 14.25 24.60
C LEU A 278 13.24 14.92 23.97
N SER A 279 13.08 16.23 24.10
CA SER A 279 12.02 17.00 23.46
C SER A 279 12.39 17.46 22.03
N GLY A 280 13.55 17.06 21.50
CA GLY A 280 14.02 17.42 20.17
C GLY A 280 14.59 18.83 20.05
N GLN A 281 14.74 19.58 21.16
CA GLN A 281 15.36 20.90 21.15
C GLN A 281 16.87 20.76 21.08
N GLN A 282 17.53 21.57 20.24
CA GLN A 282 18.99 21.62 20.19
C GLN A 282 19.51 22.22 21.50
N VAL A 283 20.49 21.55 22.11
CA VAL A 283 21.15 21.97 23.33
C VAL A 283 22.66 22.01 23.12
N ASP A 284 23.37 22.71 23.98
CA ASP A 284 24.82 22.72 23.97
C ASP A 284 25.42 21.64 24.89
N LYS A 285 26.73 21.55 24.93
CA LYS A 285 27.44 20.54 25.74
C LYS A 285 27.34 20.76 27.24
N SER A 286 26.86 21.92 27.70
CA SER A 286 26.64 22.22 29.13
C SER A 286 25.31 21.67 29.66
N TYR A 287 24.40 21.29 28.75
CA TYR A 287 23.11 20.74 29.14
C TYR A 287 23.27 19.43 29.90
N LYS A 288 22.70 19.39 31.12
CA LYS A 288 22.73 18.19 32.00
C LYS A 288 21.47 17.36 31.77
N GLY A 289 21.65 16.07 31.53
CA GLY A 289 20.56 15.15 31.34
C GLY A 289 20.76 14.22 30.14
N VAL A 290 19.67 13.63 29.64
CA VAL A 290 19.73 12.75 28.47
C VAL A 290 19.78 13.56 27.19
N VAL A 291 20.80 13.32 26.37
CA VAL A 291 20.99 13.97 25.07
C VAL A 291 21.09 12.94 23.94
N ILE A 292 20.72 13.37 22.77
CA ILE A 292 20.84 12.60 21.52
C ILE A 292 21.87 13.30 20.66
N VAL A 293 22.94 12.58 20.28
CA VAL A 293 24.01 13.06 19.42
C VAL A 293 24.23 12.03 18.31
N ASN A 294 24.17 12.45 17.06
CA ASN A 294 24.31 11.55 15.90
C ASN A 294 23.40 10.31 16.02
N GLY A 295 22.16 10.49 16.54
CA GLY A 295 21.20 9.42 16.74
C GLY A 295 21.51 8.43 17.85
N LYS A 296 22.52 8.67 18.67
CA LYS A 296 22.83 7.87 19.87
C LYS A 296 22.44 8.65 21.14
N LYS A 297 21.88 7.93 22.11
CA LYS A 297 21.45 8.48 23.41
C LYS A 297 22.59 8.42 24.43
N PHE A 298 22.85 9.53 25.10
CA PHE A 298 23.87 9.65 26.16
C PHE A 298 23.28 10.34 27.38
N VAL A 299 23.86 10.08 28.54
CA VAL A 299 23.60 10.87 29.77
C VAL A 299 24.77 11.82 29.93
N ASN A 300 24.52 13.13 29.79
CA ASN A 300 25.50 14.17 30.07
C ASN A 300 25.34 14.57 31.55
N LYS A 301 26.35 14.28 32.34
CA LYS A 301 26.39 14.50 33.81
C LYS A 301 26.89 15.90 34.17
#